data_5b6ead2dc394a6d62a0e48168340e6c7
#
_entry.id   5b6ead2dc394a6d62a0e48168340e6c7
#
_cell.length_a   1.000
_cell.length_b   1.000
_cell.length_c   1.000
_cell.angle_alpha   90.00
_cell.angle_beta   90.00
_cell.angle_gamma   90.00
#
_symmetry.space_group_name_H-M   'P 1'
#
loop_
_entity.id
_entity.type
_entity.pdbx_description
1 polymer ?
#
loop_
_entity_poly.entity_id
_entity_poly.type
_entity_poly.pdbx_seq_one_letter_code
_entity_poly.pdbx_strand_id
1 'polypeptide(L)' 'MEKKEEELDARQSDLINQERSKLEELSGLSAEEAKQQLIDSLKDEARTNAQAYINDIMDEAKINANKEAKRIIIQSI' A
#
# COMPACT_ATOMS: atom_id res chain seq x y z
N MET A 1 -5.80 -30.71 -49.26
CA MET A 1 -5.22 -29.37 -49.15
C MET A 1 -6.02 -28.47 -48.24
N GLU A 2 -7.32 -28.41 -48.37
CA GLU A 2 -8.18 -27.62 -47.47
C GLU A 2 -8.08 -28.03 -46.03
N LYS A 3 -7.97 -29.31 -45.68
CA LYS A 3 -7.82 -29.80 -44.33
C LYS A 3 -6.54 -29.35 -43.65
N LYS A 4 -5.42 -29.22 -44.34
CA LYS A 4 -4.16 -28.75 -43.79
C LYS A 4 -4.19 -27.27 -43.49
N GLU A 5 -4.84 -26.45 -44.29
CA GLU A 5 -5.01 -25.04 -44.07
C GLU A 5 -5.91 -24.79 -42.85
N GLU A 6 -7.01 -25.54 -42.72
CA GLU A 6 -7.89 -25.47 -41.55
C GLU A 6 -7.18 -25.89 -40.26
N GLU A 7 -6.35 -26.92 -40.29
CA GLU A 7 -5.56 -27.36 -39.15
C GLU A 7 -4.50 -26.33 -38.76
N LEU A 8 -3.83 -25.69 -39.69
CA LEU A 8 -2.86 -24.64 -39.44
C LEU A 8 -3.54 -23.40 -38.84
N ASP A 9 -4.68 -23.01 -39.39
CA ASP A 9 -5.45 -21.88 -38.86
C ASP A 9 -5.94 -22.15 -37.44
N ALA A 10 -6.40 -23.37 -37.15
CA ALA A 10 -6.83 -23.75 -35.80
C ALA A 10 -5.66 -23.70 -34.80
N ARG A 11 -4.48 -24.20 -35.17
CA ARG A 11 -3.28 -24.13 -34.32
C ARG A 11 -2.84 -22.71 -34.07
N GLN A 12 -2.86 -21.87 -35.10
CA GLN A 12 -2.50 -20.46 -34.96
C GLN A 12 -3.46 -19.72 -34.05
N SER A 13 -4.75 -19.98 -34.18
CA SER A 13 -5.78 -19.43 -33.29
C SER A 13 -5.58 -19.86 -31.84
N ASP A 14 -5.26 -21.12 -31.58
CA ASP A 14 -4.97 -21.64 -30.25
C ASP A 14 -3.75 -20.99 -29.64
N LEU A 15 -2.68 -20.78 -30.38
CA LEU A 15 -1.47 -20.12 -29.92
C LEU A 15 -1.74 -18.66 -29.54
N ILE A 16 -2.50 -17.95 -30.35
CA ILE A 16 -2.91 -16.56 -30.06
C ILE A 16 -3.73 -16.50 -28.76
N ASN A 17 -4.65 -17.42 -28.58
CA ASN A 17 -5.48 -17.49 -27.37
C ASN A 17 -4.66 -17.80 -26.12
N GLN A 18 -3.68 -18.72 -26.22
CA GLN A 18 -2.77 -19.04 -25.13
C GLN A 18 -1.90 -17.84 -24.74
N GLU A 19 -1.35 -17.14 -25.70
CA GLU A 19 -0.56 -15.93 -25.45
C GLU A 19 -1.38 -14.84 -24.78
N ARG A 20 -2.60 -14.65 -25.24
CA ARG A 20 -3.53 -13.68 -24.63
C ARG A 20 -3.82 -14.03 -23.18
N SER A 21 -4.11 -15.30 -22.88
CA SER A 21 -4.37 -15.77 -21.53
C SER A 21 -3.18 -15.57 -20.61
N LYS A 22 -1.96 -15.83 -21.08
CA LYS A 22 -0.74 -15.59 -20.31
C LYS A 22 -0.53 -14.10 -20.02
N LEU A 23 -0.76 -13.24 -21.01
CA LEU A 23 -0.64 -11.79 -20.82
C LEU A 23 -1.66 -11.25 -19.84
N GLU A 24 -2.89 -11.73 -19.90
CA GLU A 24 -3.93 -11.36 -18.96
C GLU A 24 -3.58 -11.81 -17.52
N GLU A 25 -3.08 -13.02 -17.37
CA GLU A 25 -2.64 -13.56 -16.10
C GLU A 25 -1.49 -12.76 -15.51
N LEU A 26 -0.45 -12.48 -16.29
CA LEU A 26 0.69 -11.66 -15.88
C LEU A 26 0.27 -10.22 -15.54
N SER A 27 -0.62 -9.65 -16.33
CA SER A 27 -1.16 -8.31 -16.10
C SER A 27 -1.96 -8.25 -14.79
N GLY A 28 -2.76 -9.28 -14.50
CA GLY A 28 -3.51 -9.39 -13.25
C GLY A 28 -2.60 -9.50 -12.04
N LEU A 29 -1.53 -10.30 -12.12
CA LEU A 29 -0.54 -10.43 -11.05
C LEU A 29 0.19 -9.12 -10.81
N SER A 30 0.58 -8.40 -11.85
CA SER A 30 1.25 -7.09 -11.73
C SER A 30 0.34 -6.04 -11.10
N ALA A 31 -0.93 -6.04 -11.43
CA ALA A 31 -1.92 -5.14 -10.84
C ALA A 31 -2.13 -5.42 -9.35
N GLU A 32 -2.22 -6.68 -8.95
CA GLU A 32 -2.33 -7.08 -7.55
C GLU A 32 -1.08 -6.72 -6.74
N GLU A 33 0.10 -6.95 -7.30
CA GLU A 33 1.35 -6.55 -6.66
C GLU A 33 1.43 -5.04 -6.44
N ALA A 34 1.09 -4.24 -7.45
CA ALA A 34 1.08 -2.79 -7.35
C ALA A 34 0.07 -2.31 -6.31
N LYS A 35 -1.10 -2.92 -6.26
CA LYS A 35 -2.12 -2.64 -5.25
C LYS A 35 -1.60 -2.94 -3.85
N GLN A 36 -0.96 -4.09 -3.65
CA GLN A 36 -0.41 -4.46 -2.35
C GLN A 36 0.70 -3.52 -1.90
N GLN A 37 1.59 -3.12 -2.80
CA GLN A 37 2.63 -2.14 -2.50
C GLN A 37 2.03 -0.80 -2.09
N LEU A 38 0.98 -0.36 -2.77
CA LEU A 38 0.29 0.88 -2.41
C LEU A 38 -0.34 0.78 -1.02
N ILE A 39 -1.01 -0.32 -0.72
CA ILE A 39 -1.61 -0.56 0.60
C ILE A 39 -0.55 -0.54 1.69
N ASP A 40 0.58 -1.21 1.48
CA ASP A 40 1.66 -1.27 2.45
C ASP A 40 2.28 0.12 2.67
N SER A 41 2.48 0.90 1.61
CA SER A 41 2.97 2.28 1.70
C SER A 41 2.01 3.18 2.47
N LEU A 42 0.71 3.04 2.25
CA LEU A 42 -0.31 3.81 2.97
C LEU A 42 -0.36 3.44 4.46
N LYS A 43 -0.20 2.16 4.77
CA LYS A 43 -0.11 1.70 6.17
C LYS A 43 1.11 2.28 6.87
N ASP A 44 2.26 2.28 6.22
CA ASP A 44 3.50 2.83 6.78
C ASP A 44 3.39 4.33 7.00
N GLU A 45 2.81 5.05 6.06
CA GLU A 45 2.54 6.48 6.18
C GLU A 45 1.59 6.77 7.35
N ALA A 46 0.52 6.00 7.48
CA ALA A 46 -0.42 6.13 8.58
C ALA A 46 0.24 5.88 9.95
N ARG A 47 1.10 4.87 10.05
CA ARG A 47 1.87 4.60 11.28
C ARG A 47 2.81 5.74 11.63
N THR A 48 3.51 6.27 10.64
CA THR A 48 4.42 7.41 10.84
C THR A 48 3.65 8.63 11.31
N ASN A 49 2.53 8.94 10.69
CA ASN A 49 1.69 10.08 11.08
C ASN A 49 1.09 9.90 12.48
N ALA A 50 0.63 8.69 12.81
CA ALA A 50 0.10 8.39 14.14
C ALA A 50 1.19 8.54 15.21
N GLN A 51 2.40 8.07 14.95
CA GLN A 51 3.52 8.19 15.88
C GLN A 51 3.91 9.65 16.12
N ALA A 52 3.95 10.46 15.06
CA ALA A 52 4.21 11.89 15.17
C ALA A 52 3.13 12.60 16.02
N TYR A 53 1.89 12.26 15.80
CA TYR A 53 0.77 12.80 16.57
C TYR A 53 0.86 12.44 18.06
N ILE A 54 1.16 11.18 18.35
CA ILE A 54 1.36 10.71 19.73
C ILE A 54 2.52 11.46 20.41
N ASN A 55 3.64 11.61 19.69
CA ASN A 55 4.80 12.33 20.21
C ASN A 55 4.46 13.78 20.52
N ASP A 56 3.70 14.45 19.68
CA ASP A 56 3.25 15.83 19.91
C ASP A 56 2.35 15.93 21.14
N ILE A 57 1.41 15.00 21.32
CA ILE A 57 0.56 14.94 22.52
C ILE A 57 1.39 14.74 23.77
N MET A 58 2.37 13.84 23.74
CA MET A 58 3.25 13.59 24.90
C MET A 58 4.12 14.80 25.23
N ASP A 59 4.65 15.46 24.22
CA ASP A 59 5.47 16.67 24.41
C ASP A 59 4.63 17.81 25.00
N GLU A 60 3.43 18.00 24.50
CA GLU A 60 2.50 18.99 25.02
C GLU A 60 2.09 18.68 26.47
N ALA A 61 1.84 17.43 26.79
CA ALA A 61 1.53 16.98 28.13
C ALA A 61 2.70 17.26 29.11
N LYS A 62 3.93 17.04 28.69
CA LYS A 62 5.13 17.35 29.48
C LYS A 62 5.26 18.86 29.76
N ILE A 63 5.05 19.67 28.75
CA ILE A 63 5.10 21.12 28.86
C ILE A 63 4.03 21.59 29.82
N ASN A 64 2.81 21.10 29.74
CA ASN A 64 1.70 21.46 30.61
C ASN A 64 1.96 21.00 32.05
N ALA A 65 2.49 19.79 32.26
CA ALA A 65 2.85 19.30 33.59
C ALA A 65 3.94 20.15 34.24
N ASN A 66 4.96 20.56 33.48
CA ASN A 66 6.01 21.45 33.99
C ASN A 66 5.48 22.82 34.36
N LYS A 67 4.59 23.38 33.54
CA LYS A 67 3.95 24.66 33.86
C LYS A 67 3.11 24.58 35.14
N GLU A 68 2.33 23.53 35.29
CA GLU A 68 1.49 23.30 36.46
C GLU A 68 2.33 23.10 37.72
N ALA A 69 3.42 22.36 37.67
CA ALA A 69 4.35 22.16 38.76
C ALA A 69 4.97 23.49 39.21
N LYS A 70 5.42 24.33 38.29
CA LYS A 70 5.97 25.65 38.58
C LYS A 70 4.92 26.57 39.22
N ARG A 71 3.70 26.53 38.72
CA ARG A 71 2.59 27.31 39.28
C ARG A 71 2.31 26.96 40.75
N ILE A 72 2.26 25.66 41.04
CA ILE A 72 2.03 25.15 42.39
C ILE A 72 3.14 25.60 43.32
N ILE A 73 4.39 25.50 42.92
CA ILE A 73 5.54 25.95 43.72
C ILE A 73 5.44 27.44 44.03
N ILE A 74 5.13 28.28 43.06
CA ILE A 74 4.98 29.72 43.24
C ILE A 74 3.83 30.04 44.17
N GLN A 75 2.71 29.35 44.08
CA GLN A 75 1.55 29.57 44.95
C GLN A 75 1.78 29.11 46.39
N SER A 76 2.70 28.18 46.58
CA SER A 76 3.01 27.65 47.92
C SER A 76 3.97 28.52 48.73
N ILE A 77 4.59 29.46 48.08
CA ILE A 77 5.49 30.44 48.70
C ILE A 77 4.69 31.64 49.18
#